data_dccd7a76841d90a14d5c52f7caa66415
#
_entry.id   dccd7a76841d90a14d5c52f7caa66415
#
_cell.length_a   1.000
_cell.length_b   1.000
_cell.length_c   1.000
_cell.angle_alpha   90.00
_cell.angle_beta   90.00
_cell.angle_gamma   90.00
#
_symmetry.space_group_name_H-M   'P 1'
#
loop_
_entity.id
_entity.type
_entity.pdbx_description
1 polymer ?
#
loop_
_entity_poly.entity_id
_entity_poly.type
_entity_poly.pdbx_seq_one_letter_code
_entity_poly.pdbx_strand_id
1 'polypeptide(L)'
;IYGYYQNYYIYAHMYTINTKVNNQLSIWLIVMFWIISLMIIVGGLTRLTDSGLSITEWELFSGFFPPLNQNDWIVYFNLYKQIPEFKLQNYNMTLSEFKVIFWWEWAHRFLGRLIGLGYLIPLIYFSFKIKITKLFNLYFIFFLICFQGFIGWYMVSSGLVDRVDVSHFRLSLHLFVAFWILSLIYWNYLKINISSCLLYTSDAADE
;
A
#
# COMPACT_ATOMS: atom_id res chain seq x y z
N ILE A 1 -39.19 5.02 -6.30
CA ILE A 1 -38.66 5.67 -5.09
C ILE A 1 -38.65 4.67 -3.92
N TYR A 2 -39.69 3.86 -3.68
CA TYR A 2 -39.77 2.87 -2.56
C TYR A 2 -38.66 1.77 -2.66
N GLY A 3 -38.29 1.29 -3.83
CA GLY A 3 -37.24 0.27 -3.98
C GLY A 3 -35.82 0.76 -3.69
N TYR A 4 -35.56 2.08 -3.80
CA TYR A 4 -34.29 2.69 -3.46
C TYR A 4 -34.08 2.74 -1.94
N TYR A 5 -35.12 3.06 -1.16
CA TYR A 5 -35.09 3.09 0.29
C TYR A 5 -34.93 1.69 0.90
N GLN A 6 -35.57 0.67 0.36
CA GLN A 6 -35.47 -0.70 0.87
C GLN A 6 -34.05 -1.28 0.68
N ASN A 7 -33.38 -1.00 -0.42
CA ASN A 7 -31.96 -1.35 -0.60
C ASN A 7 -31.06 -0.57 0.36
N TYR A 8 -31.37 0.69 0.66
CA TYR A 8 -30.63 1.51 1.63
C TYR A 8 -30.75 0.97 3.06
N TYR A 9 -31.96 0.54 3.49
CA TYR A 9 -32.19 -0.10 4.79
C TYR A 9 -31.44 -1.43 4.93
N ILE A 10 -31.35 -2.23 3.88
CA ILE A 10 -30.58 -3.48 3.88
C ILE A 10 -29.08 -3.19 4.03
N TYR A 11 -28.56 -2.14 3.41
CA TYR A 11 -27.16 -1.73 3.55
C TYR A 11 -26.86 -1.12 4.93
N ALA A 12 -27.76 -0.33 5.51
CA ALA A 12 -27.60 0.22 6.87
C ALA A 12 -27.63 -0.90 7.93
N HIS A 13 -28.53 -1.89 7.79
CA HIS A 13 -28.57 -3.06 8.69
C HIS A 13 -27.37 -4.02 8.52
N MET A 14 -26.62 -3.92 7.43
CA MET A 14 -25.45 -4.76 7.21
C MET A 14 -24.27 -4.39 8.14
N TYR A 15 -24.23 -3.17 8.66
CA TYR A 15 -23.20 -2.64 9.55
C TYR A 15 -23.68 -2.24 10.96
N THR A 16 -24.84 -2.74 11.43
CA THR A 16 -25.22 -2.59 12.85
C THR A 16 -24.29 -3.42 13.75
N ILE A 17 -23.09 -2.93 13.87
CA ILE A 17 -22.04 -3.36 14.77
C ILE A 17 -21.99 -2.25 15.83
N ASN A 18 -21.66 -2.62 17.07
CA ASN A 18 -21.41 -1.68 18.16
C ASN A 18 -20.71 -0.40 17.64
N THR A 19 -21.26 0.78 17.93
CA THR A 19 -20.77 2.10 17.48
C THR A 19 -19.27 2.28 17.73
N LYS A 20 -18.75 1.73 18.84
CA LYS A 20 -17.32 1.75 19.16
C LYS A 20 -16.47 0.98 18.13
N VAL A 21 -16.93 -0.17 17.65
CA VAL A 21 -16.20 -0.97 16.65
C VAL A 21 -16.24 -0.28 15.29
N ASN A 22 -17.36 0.33 14.92
CA ASN A 22 -17.49 1.11 13.69
C ASN A 22 -16.54 2.32 13.69
N ASN A 23 -16.42 3.04 14.80
CA ASN A 23 -15.49 4.16 14.92
C ASN A 23 -14.05 3.70 14.80
N GLN A 24 -13.66 2.58 15.42
CA GLN A 24 -12.33 2.01 15.29
C GLN A 24 -12.02 1.61 13.84
N LEU A 25 -12.98 0.97 13.17
CA LEU A 25 -12.86 0.55 11.77
C LEU A 25 -12.72 1.78 10.85
N SER A 26 -13.52 2.81 11.08
CA SER A 26 -13.47 4.07 10.33
C SER A 26 -12.11 4.78 10.48
N ILE A 27 -11.61 4.92 11.72
CA ILE A 27 -10.30 5.51 12.00
C ILE A 27 -9.18 4.72 11.32
N TRP A 28 -9.21 3.40 11.41
CA TRP A 28 -8.21 2.56 10.75
C TRP A 28 -8.21 2.76 9.23
N LEU A 29 -9.38 2.76 8.58
CA LEU A 29 -9.48 2.93 7.13
C LEU A 29 -8.98 4.31 6.68
N ILE A 30 -9.30 5.39 7.39
CA ILE A 30 -8.82 6.72 7.02
C ILE A 30 -7.31 6.87 7.24
N VAL A 31 -6.76 6.24 8.28
CA VAL A 31 -5.30 6.19 8.49
C VAL A 31 -4.63 5.43 7.34
N MET A 32 -5.17 4.27 6.95
CA MET A 32 -4.65 3.50 5.82
C MET A 32 -4.74 4.28 4.50
N PHE A 33 -5.82 5.03 4.28
CA PHE A 33 -5.96 5.91 3.12
C PHE A 33 -4.79 6.91 3.02
N TRP A 34 -4.46 7.59 4.12
CA TRP A 34 -3.37 8.57 4.13
C TRP A 34 -1.99 7.94 3.99
N ILE A 35 -1.75 6.77 4.61
CA ILE A 35 -0.47 6.06 4.46
C ILE A 35 -0.27 5.57 3.02
N ILE A 36 -1.32 5.06 2.36
CA ILE A 36 -1.26 4.64 0.96
C ILE A 36 -1.11 5.84 0.03
N SER A 37 -1.76 6.97 0.32
CA SER A 37 -1.55 8.22 -0.43
C SER A 37 -0.09 8.68 -0.35
N LEU A 38 0.50 8.66 0.84
CA LEU A 38 1.93 8.93 1.03
C LEU A 38 2.81 7.95 0.24
N MET A 39 2.45 6.66 0.26
CA MET A 39 3.16 5.62 -0.49
C MET A 39 3.17 5.90 -2.00
N ILE A 40 2.05 6.36 -2.57
CA ILE A 40 1.96 6.73 -4.00
C ILE A 40 2.89 7.92 -4.30
N ILE A 41 2.94 8.91 -3.42
CA ILE A 41 3.85 10.06 -3.56
C ILE A 41 5.31 9.61 -3.52
N VAL A 42 5.69 8.81 -2.51
CA VAL A 42 7.06 8.29 -2.37
C VAL A 42 7.43 7.41 -3.57
N GLY A 43 6.52 6.58 -4.07
CA GLY A 43 6.73 5.78 -5.29
C GLY A 43 6.95 6.65 -6.53
N GLY A 44 6.21 7.76 -6.66
CA GLY A 44 6.43 8.75 -7.71
C GLY A 44 7.82 9.40 -7.61
N LEU A 45 8.27 9.77 -6.41
CA LEU A 45 9.59 10.31 -6.17
C LEU A 45 10.70 9.28 -6.46
N THR A 46 10.51 8.02 -6.07
CA THR A 46 11.43 6.93 -6.41
C THR A 46 11.59 6.79 -7.93
N ARG A 47 10.51 6.98 -8.70
CA ARG A 47 10.59 6.98 -10.17
C ARG A 47 11.28 8.22 -10.73
N LEU A 48 10.98 9.41 -10.19
CA LEU A 48 11.58 10.67 -10.64
C LEU A 48 13.08 10.80 -10.33
N THR A 49 13.56 10.06 -9.33
CA THR A 49 14.97 10.03 -8.93
C THR A 49 15.73 8.85 -9.53
N ASP A 50 15.12 8.09 -10.44
CA ASP A 50 15.67 6.87 -11.05
C ASP A 50 16.23 5.89 -10.01
N SER A 51 15.52 5.74 -8.88
CA SER A 51 15.98 4.96 -7.72
C SER A 51 15.42 3.53 -7.70
N GLY A 52 14.57 3.16 -8.66
CA GLY A 52 13.74 1.94 -8.58
C GLY A 52 14.46 0.62 -8.81
N LEU A 53 15.76 0.62 -9.11
CA LEU A 53 16.60 -0.56 -9.31
C LEU A 53 17.87 -0.56 -8.42
N SER A 54 17.95 0.32 -7.42
CA SER A 54 19.12 0.45 -6.56
C SER A 54 19.30 -0.71 -5.59
N ILE A 55 18.21 -1.38 -5.18
CA ILE A 55 18.21 -2.55 -4.30
C ILE A 55 17.97 -3.80 -5.15
N THR A 56 19.06 -4.50 -5.47
CA THR A 56 19.08 -5.62 -6.42
C THR A 56 18.54 -6.92 -5.85
N GLU A 57 18.59 -7.09 -4.53
CA GLU A 57 18.13 -8.31 -3.87
C GLU A 57 16.72 -8.15 -3.28
N TRP A 58 15.94 -9.24 -3.35
CA TRP A 58 14.61 -9.26 -2.75
C TRP A 58 14.70 -9.80 -1.33
N GLU A 59 14.84 -8.88 -0.39
CA GLU A 59 14.89 -9.17 1.03
C GLU A 59 13.56 -8.80 1.71
N LEU A 60 12.63 -9.77 1.80
CA LEU A 60 11.31 -9.50 2.36
C LEU A 60 11.40 -9.16 3.86
N PHE A 61 12.19 -9.90 4.62
CA PHE A 61 12.34 -9.74 6.07
C PHE A 61 13.62 -9.00 6.46
N SER A 62 14.78 -9.42 5.97
CA SER A 62 16.08 -8.80 6.28
C SER A 62 16.18 -7.35 5.83
N GLY A 63 15.66 -7.04 4.65
CA GLY A 63 15.61 -5.66 4.11
C GLY A 63 14.68 -4.69 4.85
N PHE A 64 14.16 -5.08 6.04
CA PHE A 64 13.46 -4.15 6.93
C PHE A 64 14.42 -3.14 7.54
N PHE A 65 15.64 -3.54 7.80
CA PHE A 65 16.69 -2.65 8.30
C PHE A 65 17.58 -2.17 7.15
N PRO A 66 17.94 -0.87 7.12
CA PRO A 66 18.89 -0.36 6.13
C PRO A 66 20.31 -0.82 6.49
N PRO A 67 21.28 -0.68 5.57
CA PRO A 67 22.69 -0.93 5.87
C PRO A 67 23.15 -0.04 7.04
N LEU A 68 23.69 -0.67 8.12
CA LEU A 68 24.03 0.04 9.35
C LEU A 68 25.50 0.43 9.41
N ASN A 69 26.38 -0.25 8.69
CA ASN A 69 27.84 -0.03 8.71
C ASN A 69 28.39 0.21 7.31
N GLN A 70 29.62 0.69 7.22
CA GLN A 70 30.26 1.03 5.96
C GLN A 70 30.49 -0.19 5.06
N ASN A 71 30.73 -1.36 5.64
CA ASN A 71 30.95 -2.58 4.86
C ASN A 71 29.67 -3.02 4.15
N ASP A 72 28.51 -2.95 4.80
CA ASP A 72 27.22 -3.27 4.19
C ASP A 72 26.94 -2.33 3.01
N TRP A 73 27.20 -1.03 3.15
CA TRP A 73 27.05 -0.08 2.05
C TRP A 73 27.91 -0.42 0.84
N ILE A 74 29.15 -0.88 1.07
CA ILE A 74 30.06 -1.31 -0.01
C ILE A 74 29.52 -2.56 -0.69
N VAL A 75 28.98 -3.51 0.08
CA VAL A 75 28.36 -4.74 -0.49
C VAL A 75 27.19 -4.39 -1.40
N TYR A 76 26.20 -3.60 -0.93
CA TYR A 76 25.05 -3.19 -1.74
C TYR A 76 25.48 -2.40 -2.99
N PHE A 77 26.44 -1.51 -2.85
CA PHE A 77 26.96 -0.77 -4.01
C PHE A 77 27.65 -1.66 -5.01
N ASN A 78 28.41 -2.68 -4.57
CA ASN A 78 29.05 -3.63 -5.48
C ASN A 78 28.04 -4.53 -6.20
N LEU A 79 26.91 -4.88 -5.56
CA LEU A 79 25.80 -5.57 -6.22
C LEU A 79 25.15 -4.67 -7.28
N TYR A 80 24.88 -3.41 -6.96
CA TYR A 80 24.34 -2.43 -7.90
C TYR A 80 25.24 -2.23 -9.13
N LYS A 81 26.56 -2.23 -8.96
CA LYS A 81 27.52 -2.11 -10.08
C LYS A 81 27.41 -3.25 -11.11
N GLN A 82 26.77 -4.35 -10.78
CA GLN A 82 26.65 -5.49 -11.70
C GLN A 82 25.48 -5.37 -12.68
N ILE A 83 24.48 -4.55 -12.37
CA ILE A 83 23.28 -4.42 -13.20
C ILE A 83 23.49 -3.50 -14.42
N PRO A 84 22.66 -3.64 -15.47
CA PRO A 84 22.76 -2.83 -16.70
C PRO A 84 22.63 -1.33 -16.46
N GLU A 85 21.76 -0.90 -15.54
CA GLU A 85 21.58 0.53 -15.21
C GLU A 85 22.89 1.18 -14.79
N PHE A 86 23.65 0.58 -13.87
CA PHE A 86 24.96 1.12 -13.49
C PHE A 86 25.92 1.14 -14.66
N LYS A 87 26.04 0.03 -15.40
CA LYS A 87 27.04 -0.11 -16.47
C LYS A 87 26.82 0.84 -17.64
N LEU A 88 25.55 1.18 -17.93
CA LEU A 88 25.18 1.95 -19.12
C LEU A 88 24.84 3.42 -18.82
N GLN A 89 24.31 3.72 -17.61
CA GLN A 89 23.88 5.06 -17.26
C GLN A 89 24.69 5.66 -16.11
N ASN A 90 24.93 4.89 -15.04
CA ASN A 90 25.47 5.39 -13.77
C ASN A 90 26.93 4.98 -13.51
N TYR A 91 27.71 4.68 -14.57
CA TYR A 91 29.07 4.12 -14.45
C TYR A 91 30.07 4.99 -13.66
N ASN A 92 29.82 6.29 -13.52
CA ASN A 92 30.60 7.23 -12.74
C ASN A 92 30.04 7.51 -11.33
N MET A 93 28.91 6.86 -10.96
CA MET A 93 28.25 7.09 -9.69
C MET A 93 29.15 6.76 -8.51
N THR A 94 29.23 7.68 -7.56
CA THR A 94 29.93 7.50 -6.29
C THR A 94 29.09 6.77 -5.26
N LEU A 95 29.72 6.25 -4.21
CA LEU A 95 28.97 5.64 -3.09
C LEU A 95 28.03 6.61 -2.41
N SER A 96 28.35 7.89 -2.36
CA SER A 96 27.47 8.93 -1.76
C SER A 96 26.20 9.16 -2.57
N GLU A 97 26.29 9.18 -3.89
CA GLU A 97 25.16 9.30 -4.80
C GLU A 97 24.30 8.01 -4.77
N PHE A 98 24.94 6.83 -4.75
CA PHE A 98 24.24 5.56 -4.58
C PHE A 98 23.39 5.53 -3.30
N LYS A 99 23.90 6.04 -2.17
CA LYS A 99 23.16 6.11 -0.92
C LYS A 99 21.85 6.91 -1.07
N VAL A 100 21.84 7.96 -1.89
CA VAL A 100 20.64 8.77 -2.10
C VAL A 100 19.55 7.97 -2.80
N ILE A 101 19.87 7.29 -3.90
CA ILE A 101 18.91 6.47 -4.64
C ILE A 101 18.47 5.24 -3.82
N PHE A 102 19.38 4.64 -3.06
CA PHE A 102 19.07 3.54 -2.15
C PHE A 102 18.04 3.94 -1.09
N TRP A 103 18.17 5.12 -0.48
CA TRP A 103 17.23 5.58 0.54
C TRP A 103 15.82 5.82 0.00
N TRP A 104 15.67 6.30 -1.22
CA TRP A 104 14.36 6.45 -1.85
C TRP A 104 13.68 5.10 -2.07
N GLU A 105 14.39 4.14 -2.61
CA GLU A 105 13.85 2.81 -2.83
C GLU A 105 13.58 2.06 -1.52
N TRP A 106 14.51 2.17 -0.55
CA TRP A 106 14.32 1.57 0.76
C TRP A 106 13.09 2.15 1.48
N ALA A 107 12.90 3.46 1.48
CA ALA A 107 11.73 4.11 2.08
C ALA A 107 10.42 3.64 1.44
N HIS A 108 10.39 3.52 0.12
CA HIS A 108 9.26 2.97 -0.62
C HIS A 108 8.97 1.51 -0.21
N ARG A 109 9.97 0.64 -0.20
CA ARG A 109 9.83 -0.76 0.21
C ARG A 109 9.45 -0.90 1.68
N PHE A 110 9.98 -0.05 2.55
CA PHE A 110 9.66 -0.02 3.98
C PHE A 110 8.18 0.36 4.21
N LEU A 111 7.71 1.43 3.57
CA LEU A 111 6.30 1.81 3.62
C LEU A 111 5.38 0.70 3.11
N GLY A 112 5.76 -0.01 2.06
CA GLY A 112 5.02 -1.16 1.56
C GLY A 112 4.84 -2.26 2.60
N ARG A 113 5.89 -2.57 3.36
CA ARG A 113 5.83 -3.53 4.48
C ARG A 113 4.93 -3.03 5.61
N LEU A 114 5.05 -1.74 5.96
CA LEU A 114 4.19 -1.11 6.97
C LEU A 114 2.71 -1.14 6.56
N ILE A 115 2.39 -0.89 5.29
CA ILE A 115 1.03 -0.99 4.76
C ILE A 115 0.51 -2.42 4.90
N GLY A 116 1.29 -3.42 4.50
CA GLY A 116 0.91 -4.82 4.62
C GLY A 116 0.59 -5.23 6.06
N LEU A 117 1.48 -4.92 7.00
CA LEU A 117 1.29 -5.22 8.43
C LEU A 117 0.20 -4.37 9.06
N GLY A 118 0.18 -3.06 8.78
CA GLY A 118 -0.81 -2.12 9.30
C GLY A 118 -2.23 -2.39 8.79
N TYR A 119 -2.35 -3.10 7.65
CA TYR A 119 -3.62 -3.58 7.16
C TYR A 119 -3.99 -4.95 7.76
N LEU A 120 -3.07 -5.89 7.77
CA LEU A 120 -3.30 -7.27 8.21
C LEU A 120 -3.66 -7.36 9.71
N ILE A 121 -2.88 -6.70 10.58
CA ILE A 121 -3.06 -6.82 12.04
C ILE A 121 -4.45 -6.34 12.48
N PRO A 122 -4.94 -5.13 12.09
CA PRO A 122 -6.30 -4.74 12.43
C PRO A 122 -7.36 -5.58 11.72
N LEU A 123 -7.14 -6.06 10.49
CA LEU A 123 -8.08 -6.95 9.82
C LEU A 123 -8.30 -8.23 10.62
N ILE A 124 -7.24 -8.84 11.14
CA ILE A 124 -7.33 -10.01 12.05
C ILE A 124 -8.12 -9.64 13.31
N TYR A 125 -7.81 -8.49 13.94
CA TYR A 125 -8.55 -8.03 15.12
C TYR A 125 -10.04 -7.88 14.85
N PHE A 126 -10.43 -7.25 13.73
CA PHE A 126 -11.84 -7.09 13.37
C PHE A 126 -12.51 -8.41 13.01
N SER A 127 -11.80 -9.42 12.55
CA SER A 127 -12.32 -10.74 12.25
C SER A 127 -12.83 -11.48 13.51
N PHE A 128 -12.31 -11.14 14.69
CA PHE A 128 -12.84 -11.63 15.98
C PHE A 128 -14.05 -10.81 16.49
N LYS A 129 -14.32 -9.63 15.93
CA LYS A 129 -15.39 -8.73 16.38
C LYS A 129 -16.59 -8.72 15.43
N ILE A 130 -16.39 -9.02 14.17
CA ILE A 130 -17.34 -8.85 13.08
C ILE A 130 -17.44 -10.16 12.30
N LYS A 131 -18.65 -10.55 11.89
CA LYS A 131 -18.84 -11.73 11.04
C LYS A 131 -18.03 -11.60 9.74
N ILE A 132 -17.29 -12.63 9.38
CA ILE A 132 -16.37 -12.64 8.22
C ILE A 132 -17.07 -12.27 6.90
N THR A 133 -18.35 -12.62 6.76
CA THR A 133 -19.17 -12.26 5.59
C THR A 133 -19.31 -10.75 5.39
N LYS A 134 -19.26 -9.97 6.46
CA LYS A 134 -19.30 -8.50 6.42
C LYS A 134 -17.94 -7.87 6.13
N LEU A 135 -16.86 -8.63 6.32
CA LEU A 135 -15.48 -8.21 6.08
C LEU A 135 -14.95 -8.59 4.69
N PHE A 136 -15.77 -9.23 3.85
CA PHE A 136 -15.34 -9.73 2.55
C PHE A 136 -14.62 -8.66 1.70
N ASN A 137 -15.16 -7.45 1.65
CA ASN A 137 -14.53 -6.35 0.91
C ASN A 137 -13.15 -5.97 1.48
N LEU A 138 -12.96 -6.05 2.79
CA LEU A 138 -11.69 -5.75 3.44
C LEU A 138 -10.66 -6.86 3.19
N TYR A 139 -11.08 -8.11 3.16
CA TYR A 139 -10.24 -9.22 2.73
C TYR A 139 -9.85 -9.11 1.26
N PHE A 140 -10.77 -8.68 0.40
CA PHE A 140 -10.47 -8.42 -0.99
C PHE A 140 -9.44 -7.30 -1.17
N ILE A 141 -9.55 -6.21 -0.39
CA ILE A 141 -8.54 -5.14 -0.39
C ILE A 141 -7.18 -5.68 0.09
N PHE A 142 -7.15 -6.53 1.12
CA PHE A 142 -5.91 -7.15 1.57
C PHE A 142 -5.27 -8.02 0.48
N PHE A 143 -6.07 -8.81 -0.23
CA PHE A 143 -5.60 -9.56 -1.40
C PHE A 143 -4.98 -8.62 -2.45
N LEU A 144 -5.61 -7.49 -2.75
CA LEU A 144 -5.07 -6.50 -3.69
C LEU A 144 -3.77 -5.88 -3.18
N ILE A 145 -3.61 -5.64 -1.87
CA ILE A 145 -2.35 -5.16 -1.27
C ILE A 145 -1.23 -6.20 -1.45
N CYS A 146 -1.51 -7.48 -1.23
CA CYS A 146 -0.55 -8.56 -1.50
C CYS A 146 -0.21 -8.64 -2.99
N PHE A 147 -1.20 -8.55 -3.87
CA PHE A 147 -1.02 -8.53 -5.32
C PHE A 147 -0.20 -7.33 -5.80
N GLN A 148 -0.41 -6.15 -5.17
CA GLN A 148 0.38 -4.95 -5.41
C GLN A 148 1.86 -5.18 -5.07
N GLY A 149 2.15 -5.84 -3.94
CA GLY A 149 3.50 -6.23 -3.57
C GLY A 149 4.14 -7.18 -4.60
N PHE A 150 3.37 -8.16 -5.10
CA PHE A 150 3.81 -9.07 -6.14
C PHE A 150 4.13 -8.34 -7.46
N ILE A 151 3.25 -7.43 -7.92
CA ILE A 151 3.53 -6.62 -9.13
C ILE A 151 4.80 -5.79 -8.95
N GLY A 152 4.99 -5.17 -7.77
CA GLY A 152 6.19 -4.39 -7.45
C GLY A 152 7.46 -5.25 -7.51
N TRP A 153 7.44 -6.43 -6.91
CA TRP A 153 8.55 -7.39 -7.01
C TRP A 153 8.83 -7.78 -8.46
N TYR A 154 7.80 -8.17 -9.21
CA TYR A 154 7.94 -8.58 -10.60
C TYR A 154 8.48 -7.46 -11.49
N MET A 155 8.06 -6.23 -11.23
CA MET A 155 8.51 -5.03 -11.94
C MET A 155 10.01 -4.81 -11.77
N VAL A 156 10.52 -4.86 -10.54
CA VAL A 156 11.95 -4.70 -10.21
C VAL A 156 12.76 -5.88 -10.72
N SER A 157 12.38 -7.11 -10.36
CA SER A 157 13.09 -8.33 -10.76
C SER A 157 13.30 -8.42 -12.27
N SER A 158 12.29 -8.04 -13.05
CA SER A 158 12.41 -8.04 -14.52
C SER A 158 13.15 -6.83 -15.09
N GLY A 159 13.31 -5.77 -14.33
CA GLY A 159 14.12 -4.60 -14.69
C GLY A 159 15.62 -4.84 -14.53
N LEU A 160 16.02 -5.67 -13.56
CA LEU A 160 17.40 -5.93 -13.21
C LEU A 160 18.17 -6.75 -14.26
N VAL A 161 17.51 -7.49 -15.17
CA VAL A 161 18.15 -8.46 -16.08
C VAL A 161 18.69 -7.78 -17.33
N ASP A 162 17.84 -7.09 -18.10
CA ASP A 162 18.20 -6.60 -19.45
C ASP A 162 17.85 -5.12 -19.67
N ARG A 163 17.47 -4.38 -18.62
CA ARG A 163 16.96 -3.01 -18.75
C ARG A 163 17.76 -2.05 -17.89
N VAL A 164 17.74 -0.81 -18.33
CA VAL A 164 18.24 0.35 -17.55
C VAL A 164 17.13 1.04 -16.76
N ASP A 165 15.89 0.64 -17.02
CA ASP A 165 14.67 1.26 -16.51
C ASP A 165 13.61 0.22 -16.18
N VAL A 166 12.72 0.56 -15.25
CA VAL A 166 11.50 -0.19 -15.00
C VAL A 166 10.51 -0.03 -16.18
N SER A 167 9.88 -1.12 -16.61
CA SER A 167 8.92 -1.09 -17.72
C SER A 167 7.74 -0.15 -17.46
N HIS A 168 7.48 0.77 -18.38
CA HIS A 168 6.36 1.72 -18.30
C HIS A 168 4.99 1.02 -18.15
N PHE A 169 4.76 -0.09 -18.85
CA PHE A 169 3.50 -0.85 -18.75
C PHE A 169 3.30 -1.45 -17.36
N ARG A 170 4.37 -2.02 -16.77
CA ARG A 170 4.31 -2.61 -15.42
C ARG A 170 4.14 -1.53 -14.36
N LEU A 171 4.82 -0.40 -14.53
CA LEU A 171 4.67 0.77 -13.68
C LEU A 171 3.23 1.31 -13.72
N SER A 172 2.64 1.44 -14.93
CA SER A 172 1.26 1.89 -15.09
C SER A 172 0.26 0.94 -14.44
N LEU A 173 0.47 -0.37 -14.57
CA LEU A 173 -0.38 -1.37 -13.90
C LEU A 173 -0.25 -1.27 -12.38
N HIS A 174 0.99 -1.15 -11.86
CA HIS A 174 1.25 -0.97 -10.44
C HIS A 174 0.55 0.28 -9.90
N LEU A 175 0.68 1.40 -10.57
CA LEU A 175 0.01 2.66 -10.19
C LEU A 175 -1.52 2.55 -10.26
N PHE A 176 -2.06 1.92 -11.29
CA PHE A 176 -3.50 1.70 -11.42
C PHE A 176 -4.06 0.90 -10.26
N VAL A 177 -3.42 -0.22 -9.90
CA VAL A 177 -3.86 -1.05 -8.76
C VAL A 177 -3.73 -0.29 -7.44
N ALA A 178 -2.69 0.55 -7.26
CA ALA A 178 -2.55 1.40 -6.08
C ALA A 178 -3.71 2.39 -5.92
N PHE A 179 -4.12 3.08 -6.98
CA PHE A 179 -5.29 3.96 -6.96
C PHE A 179 -6.60 3.19 -6.77
N TRP A 180 -6.71 1.98 -7.29
CA TRP A 180 -7.88 1.15 -7.07
C TRP A 180 -8.01 0.74 -5.60
N ILE A 181 -6.92 0.30 -4.97
CA ILE A 181 -6.87 0.02 -3.52
C ILE A 181 -7.29 1.26 -2.71
N LEU A 182 -6.71 2.42 -3.03
CA LEU A 182 -7.02 3.69 -2.37
C LEU A 182 -8.51 4.03 -2.46
N SER A 183 -9.09 3.89 -3.65
CA SER A 183 -10.51 4.15 -3.90
C SER A 183 -11.41 3.19 -3.12
N LEU A 184 -11.08 1.90 -3.05
CA LEU A 184 -11.83 0.90 -2.30
C LEU A 184 -11.77 1.15 -0.79
N ILE A 185 -10.62 1.55 -0.25
CA ILE A 185 -10.48 1.92 1.18
C ILE A 185 -11.37 3.12 1.50
N TYR A 186 -11.28 4.17 0.68
CA TYR A 186 -12.09 5.38 0.87
C TYR A 186 -13.60 5.08 0.74
N TRP A 187 -13.99 4.25 -0.22
CA TRP A 187 -15.37 3.80 -0.38
C TRP A 187 -15.91 3.06 0.85
N ASN A 188 -15.13 2.15 1.43
CA ASN A 188 -15.53 1.44 2.65
C ASN A 188 -15.61 2.40 3.85
N TYR A 189 -14.67 3.36 3.96
CA TYR A 189 -14.72 4.43 4.96
C TYR A 189 -16.04 5.24 4.86
N LEU A 190 -16.41 5.69 3.65
CA LEU A 190 -17.65 6.44 3.43
C LEU A 190 -18.89 5.62 3.80
N LYS A 191 -18.94 4.35 3.40
CA LYS A 191 -20.09 3.47 3.74
C LYS A 191 -20.33 3.39 5.24
N ILE A 192 -19.28 3.26 6.04
CA ILE A 192 -19.40 3.16 7.51
C ILE A 192 -19.94 4.48 8.08
N ASN A 193 -19.41 5.61 7.63
CA ASN A 193 -19.78 6.92 8.18
C ASN A 193 -21.19 7.37 7.75
N ILE A 194 -21.58 7.14 6.50
CA ILE A 194 -22.93 7.46 6.00
C ILE A 194 -23.97 6.62 6.73
N SER A 195 -23.72 5.33 6.93
CA SER A 195 -24.64 4.47 7.70
C SER A 195 -24.80 4.93 9.15
N SER A 196 -23.75 5.41 9.79
CA SER A 196 -23.79 5.97 11.13
C SER A 196 -24.58 7.28 11.19
N CYS A 197 -24.44 8.16 10.20
CA CYS A 197 -25.16 9.42 10.11
C CYS A 197 -26.67 9.21 9.94
N LEU A 198 -27.07 8.26 9.11
CA LEU A 198 -28.49 7.94 8.87
C LEU A 198 -29.20 7.35 10.11
N LEU A 199 -28.49 6.56 10.92
CA LEU A 199 -29.03 6.07 12.19
C LEU A 199 -29.30 7.22 13.16
N TYR A 200 -28.43 8.20 13.28
CA TYR A 200 -28.60 9.37 14.13
C TYR A 200 -29.80 10.25 13.72
N THR A 201 -30.05 10.41 12.41
CA THR A 201 -31.18 11.20 11.91
C THR A 201 -32.51 10.47 12.05
N SER A 202 -32.53 9.15 12.07
CA SER A 202 -33.73 8.34 12.31
C SER A 202 -34.18 8.42 13.78
N ASP A 203 -33.23 8.26 14.71
CA ASP A 203 -33.51 8.34 16.16
C ASP A 203 -34.00 9.75 16.58
N ALA A 204 -33.48 10.81 15.94
CA ALA A 204 -33.88 12.20 16.18
C ALA A 204 -35.26 12.56 15.56
N ALA A 205 -35.79 11.76 14.66
CA ALA A 205 -37.10 11.98 14.05
C ALA A 205 -38.24 11.26 14.80
N ASP A 206 -37.90 10.33 15.71
CA ASP A 206 -38.84 9.56 16.53
C ASP A 206 -39.01 10.16 17.95
N GLU A 207 -38.29 11.25 18.31
CA GLU A 207 -38.51 12.10 19.49
C GLU A 207 -39.35 13.35 19.16
#